data_96287e9c9ae8e90224431d647797854c
#
_entry.id   96287e9c9ae8e90224431d647797854c
#
_cell.length_a   1.000
_cell.length_b   1.000
_cell.length_c   1.000
_cell.angle_alpha   90.00
_cell.angle_beta   90.00
_cell.angle_gamma   90.00
#
_symmetry.space_group_name_H-M   'P 1'
#
loop_
_entity.id
_entity.type
_entity.pdbx_description
1 polymer ?
#
loop_
_entity_poly.entity_id
_entity_poly.type
_entity_poly.pdbx_seq_one_letter_code
_entity_poly.pdbx_strand_id
1 'polypeptide(L)'
;MKFQPLLLRSDAETENSMTDIEYAIKVRNLNKSYVKGRPVLTDVSFDIPAGKIVGLLGPNGCGKTTLLKILAGCIHDYDGKIIVGGTAPGVVSKANTAFLPDTTYLSEYFRTIDAIDYFNDFFMDFDKNKALEFVQRFNLDPKQKIKTMSKGMQEKVQLLLIMSRAAKLYLLDEPLGGVDPAARENILNMIMSNYAEKSTLVLSTHMVNDLEASFNHVLILGHGRVLVNTSVDNVRKSGKSLEEVFKEVIGNDWEVD
;
A
#
# COMPACT_ATOMS: atom_id res chain seq x y z
N MET A 1 -26.71 21.76 -15.33
CA MET A 1 -25.35 22.18 -15.64
C MET A 1 -24.49 20.91 -15.55
N LYS A 2 -24.03 20.35 -16.68
CA LYS A 2 -23.30 19.07 -16.69
C LYS A 2 -21.89 19.32 -16.19
N PHE A 3 -21.52 18.74 -15.05
CA PHE A 3 -20.16 18.72 -14.53
C PHE A 3 -19.31 17.83 -15.47
N GLN A 4 -18.31 18.41 -16.07
CA GLN A 4 -17.23 17.68 -16.72
C GLN A 4 -16.17 17.41 -15.65
N PRO A 5 -15.79 16.13 -15.38
CA PRO A 5 -14.72 15.85 -14.43
C PRO A 5 -13.43 16.45 -14.97
N LEU A 6 -12.69 17.13 -14.09
CA LEU A 6 -11.35 17.60 -14.35
C LEU A 6 -10.43 16.37 -14.46
N LEU A 7 -10.44 15.75 -15.63
CA LEU A 7 -9.41 14.81 -16.05
C LEU A 7 -8.13 15.63 -16.18
N LEU A 8 -7.31 15.67 -15.13
CA LEU A 8 -5.89 15.93 -15.26
C LEU A 8 -5.34 14.78 -16.12
N ARG A 9 -5.37 14.97 -17.43
CA ARG A 9 -4.81 14.05 -18.42
C ARG A 9 -3.34 13.83 -18.05
N SER A 10 -2.97 12.56 -17.96
CA SER A 10 -1.58 12.15 -18.05
C SER A 10 -0.97 12.82 -19.28
N ASP A 11 0.18 13.47 -19.11
CA ASP A 11 0.98 14.02 -20.20
C ASP A 11 1.48 12.85 -21.10
N ALA A 12 0.62 12.43 -22.01
CA ALA A 12 0.95 11.62 -23.14
C ALA A 12 0.88 12.55 -24.37
N GLU A 13 1.99 13.23 -24.64
CA GLU A 13 2.43 13.75 -25.95
C GLU A 13 3.38 14.94 -25.73
N THR A 14 4.62 14.63 -25.40
CA THR A 14 5.79 15.42 -25.83
C THR A 14 6.98 14.47 -25.91
N GLU A 15 7.23 13.94 -27.09
CA GLU A 15 8.49 13.30 -27.41
C GLU A 15 9.57 14.39 -27.39
N ASN A 16 10.45 14.39 -26.38
CA ASN A 16 11.91 14.44 -26.48
C ASN A 16 12.55 14.69 -25.09
N SER A 17 13.55 13.84 -24.75
CA SER A 17 14.36 13.84 -23.51
C SER A 17 13.64 13.32 -22.26
N MET A 18 13.06 12.13 -22.32
CA MET A 18 12.63 11.40 -21.13
C MET A 18 13.77 10.49 -20.67
N THR A 19 14.32 10.79 -19.47
CA THR A 19 14.88 9.74 -18.63
C THR A 19 13.84 8.62 -18.54
N ASP A 20 14.20 7.38 -18.87
CA ASP A 20 13.30 6.22 -18.80
C ASP A 20 12.71 6.11 -17.38
N ILE A 21 11.47 6.56 -17.23
CA ILE A 21 10.75 6.40 -15.97
C ILE A 21 10.39 4.92 -15.86
N GLU A 22 11.14 4.21 -15.03
CA GLU A 22 10.80 2.83 -14.68
C GLU A 22 9.54 2.82 -13.80
N TYR A 23 8.54 2.02 -14.18
CA TYR A 23 7.31 1.87 -13.41
C TYR A 23 7.36 0.64 -12.51
N ALA A 24 7.06 0.82 -11.23
CA ALA A 24 6.91 -0.29 -10.30
C ALA A 24 5.62 -1.09 -10.55
N ILE A 25 4.55 -0.40 -10.94
CA ILE A 25 3.24 -1.00 -11.18
C ILE A 25 2.62 -0.38 -12.42
N LYS A 26 2.04 -1.24 -13.30
CA LYS A 26 1.19 -0.83 -14.43
C LYS A 26 -0.10 -1.64 -14.39
N VAL A 27 -1.23 -0.98 -14.43
CA VAL A 27 -2.57 -1.59 -14.44
C VAL A 27 -3.37 -1.05 -15.61
N ARG A 28 -4.06 -1.95 -16.34
CA ARG A 28 -4.89 -1.60 -17.49
C ARG A 28 -6.21 -2.36 -17.44
N ASN A 29 -7.31 -1.62 -17.44
CA ASN A 29 -8.69 -2.09 -17.51
C ASN A 29 -9.00 -3.20 -16.48
N LEU A 30 -8.48 -3.04 -15.26
CA LEU A 30 -8.70 -4.02 -14.19
C LEU A 30 -10.15 -3.99 -13.73
N ASN A 31 -10.78 -5.17 -13.79
CA ASN A 31 -12.13 -5.40 -13.27
C ASN A 31 -12.11 -6.56 -12.29
N LYS A 32 -12.82 -6.41 -11.16
CA LYS A 32 -12.96 -7.44 -10.15
C LYS A 32 -14.34 -7.43 -9.52
N SER A 33 -14.96 -8.61 -9.47
CA SER A 33 -16.19 -8.86 -8.71
C SER A 33 -16.02 -10.13 -7.88
N TYR A 34 -16.48 -10.13 -6.64
CA TYR A 34 -16.58 -11.35 -5.81
C TYR A 34 -17.93 -12.05 -6.00
N VAL A 35 -18.96 -11.25 -6.33
CA VAL A 35 -20.31 -11.74 -6.60
C VAL A 35 -20.74 -11.18 -7.96
N LYS A 36 -21.33 -12.04 -8.79
CA LYS A 36 -21.84 -11.63 -10.12
C LYS A 36 -22.77 -10.42 -9.99
N GLY A 37 -22.50 -9.37 -10.79
CA GLY A 37 -23.27 -8.13 -10.80
C GLY A 37 -22.95 -7.14 -9.66
N ARG A 38 -21.96 -7.44 -8.80
CA ARG A 38 -21.47 -6.51 -7.77
C ARG A 38 -19.98 -6.26 -7.93
N PRO A 39 -19.59 -5.34 -8.83
CA PRO A 39 -18.17 -5.04 -9.05
C PRO A 39 -17.59 -4.32 -7.83
N VAL A 40 -16.35 -4.70 -7.47
CA VAL A 40 -15.53 -4.03 -6.45
C VAL A 40 -14.51 -3.10 -7.11
N LEU A 41 -13.96 -3.51 -8.26
CA LEU A 41 -13.10 -2.66 -9.10
C LEU A 41 -13.68 -2.67 -10.51
N THR A 42 -13.72 -1.49 -11.15
CA THR A 42 -14.31 -1.30 -12.48
C THR A 42 -13.41 -0.41 -13.33
N ASP A 43 -12.86 -0.97 -14.40
CA ASP A 43 -12.05 -0.27 -15.41
C ASP A 43 -10.91 0.54 -14.78
N VAL A 44 -10.21 -0.07 -13.81
CA VAL A 44 -9.11 0.57 -13.08
C VAL A 44 -7.86 0.53 -13.96
N SER A 45 -7.31 1.72 -14.27
CA SER A 45 -6.09 1.87 -15.08
C SER A 45 -5.21 2.95 -14.47
N PHE A 46 -3.94 2.64 -14.18
CA PHE A 46 -2.95 3.58 -13.65
C PHE A 46 -1.53 3.05 -13.80
N ASP A 47 -0.57 3.95 -13.62
CA ASP A 47 0.86 3.65 -13.52
C ASP A 47 1.42 4.25 -12.24
N ILE A 48 2.28 3.51 -11.54
CA ILE A 48 3.05 3.98 -10.39
C ILE A 48 4.53 3.97 -10.74
N PRO A 49 5.20 5.15 -10.74
CA PRO A 49 6.63 5.23 -10.97
C PRO A 49 7.41 4.48 -9.88
N ALA A 50 8.56 3.90 -10.24
CA ALA A 50 9.46 3.26 -9.28
C ALA A 50 10.11 4.27 -8.32
N GLY A 51 10.49 3.79 -7.14
CA GLY A 51 11.19 4.59 -6.13
C GLY A 51 10.33 5.68 -5.46
N LYS A 52 9.01 5.55 -5.46
CA LYS A 52 8.09 6.53 -4.88
C LYS A 52 7.38 5.99 -3.63
N ILE A 53 7.07 6.92 -2.73
CA ILE A 53 6.13 6.69 -1.63
C ILE A 53 4.76 7.13 -2.11
N VAL A 54 3.83 6.19 -2.17
CA VAL A 54 2.51 6.37 -2.80
C VAL A 54 1.42 6.22 -1.75
N GLY A 55 0.58 7.24 -1.60
CA GLY A 55 -0.66 7.14 -0.84
C GLY A 55 -1.77 6.53 -1.71
N LEU A 56 -2.26 5.36 -1.34
CA LEU A 56 -3.48 4.76 -1.90
C LEU A 56 -4.66 5.20 -1.02
N LEU A 57 -5.35 6.24 -1.44
CA LEU A 57 -6.38 6.89 -0.66
C LEU A 57 -7.77 6.48 -1.13
N GLY A 58 -8.74 6.53 -0.23
CA GLY A 58 -10.14 6.27 -0.55
C GLY A 58 -10.90 5.85 0.69
N PRO A 59 -12.23 5.98 0.68
CA PRO A 59 -13.08 5.59 1.79
C PRO A 59 -13.10 4.07 1.99
N ASN A 60 -13.66 3.63 3.12
CA ASN A 60 -13.81 2.20 3.40
C ASN A 60 -14.72 1.53 2.34
N GLY A 61 -14.36 0.32 1.92
CA GLY A 61 -15.14 -0.41 0.91
C GLY A 61 -14.92 0.03 -0.55
N CYS A 62 -14.09 1.06 -0.86
CA CYS A 62 -13.87 1.51 -2.24
C CYS A 62 -12.97 0.58 -3.08
N GLY A 63 -12.38 -0.48 -2.48
CA GLY A 63 -11.60 -1.48 -3.19
C GLY A 63 -10.09 -1.45 -2.94
N LYS A 64 -9.54 -0.62 -2.03
CA LYS A 64 -8.10 -0.54 -1.71
C LYS A 64 -7.48 -1.90 -1.38
N THR A 65 -8.03 -2.60 -0.39
CA THR A 65 -7.59 -3.94 0.02
C THR A 65 -7.63 -4.95 -1.14
N THR A 66 -8.70 -4.91 -1.95
CA THR A 66 -8.83 -5.79 -3.11
C THR A 66 -7.73 -5.51 -4.14
N LEU A 67 -7.49 -4.23 -4.44
CA LEU A 67 -6.40 -3.83 -5.34
C LEU A 67 -5.04 -4.29 -4.82
N LEU A 68 -4.71 -4.02 -3.56
CA LEU A 68 -3.44 -4.45 -2.96
C LEU A 68 -3.27 -5.97 -2.99
N LYS A 69 -4.31 -6.75 -2.68
CA LYS A 69 -4.29 -8.22 -2.74
C LYS A 69 -4.05 -8.74 -4.17
N ILE A 70 -4.60 -8.08 -5.19
CA ILE A 70 -4.34 -8.41 -6.60
C ILE A 70 -2.87 -8.08 -6.96
N LEU A 71 -2.38 -6.89 -6.62
CA LEU A 71 -0.99 -6.48 -6.88
C LEU A 71 0.02 -7.40 -6.17
N ALA A 72 -0.29 -7.82 -4.94
CA ALA A 72 0.51 -8.80 -4.18
C ALA A 72 0.41 -10.23 -4.75
N GLY A 73 -0.46 -10.47 -5.75
CA GLY A 73 -0.69 -11.79 -6.33
C GLY A 73 -1.41 -12.76 -5.38
N CYS A 74 -2.18 -12.24 -4.42
CA CYS A 74 -3.04 -13.05 -3.54
C CYS A 74 -4.39 -13.39 -4.20
N ILE A 75 -4.82 -12.55 -5.16
CA ILE A 75 -6.04 -12.76 -5.94
C ILE A 75 -5.65 -12.85 -7.41
N HIS A 76 -6.09 -13.92 -8.08
CA HIS A 76 -5.78 -14.19 -9.50
C HIS A 76 -7.00 -14.14 -10.41
N ASP A 77 -8.21 -14.17 -9.83
CA ASP A 77 -9.47 -14.10 -10.57
C ASP A 77 -9.86 -12.62 -10.74
N TYR A 78 -9.44 -12.03 -11.86
CA TYR A 78 -9.74 -10.66 -12.31
C TYR A 78 -9.58 -10.55 -13.84
N ASP A 79 -10.21 -9.54 -14.43
CA ASP A 79 -10.02 -9.17 -15.84
C ASP A 79 -9.09 -7.97 -15.93
N GLY A 80 -8.31 -7.86 -17.01
CA GLY A 80 -7.38 -6.77 -17.25
C GLY A 80 -5.93 -7.21 -17.31
N LYS A 81 -5.00 -6.24 -17.38
CA LYS A 81 -3.55 -6.51 -17.45
C LYS A 81 -2.85 -5.80 -16.31
N ILE A 82 -1.97 -6.54 -15.62
CA ILE A 82 -1.20 -6.03 -14.48
C ILE A 82 0.26 -6.42 -14.66
N ILE A 83 1.14 -5.46 -14.43
CA ILE A 83 2.59 -5.66 -14.35
C ILE A 83 3.06 -5.09 -13.00
N VAL A 84 3.79 -5.90 -12.26
CA VAL A 84 4.40 -5.55 -10.98
C VAL A 84 5.88 -5.88 -11.04
N GLY A 85 6.73 -4.88 -10.92
CA GLY A 85 8.19 -5.06 -11.04
C GLY A 85 8.61 -5.69 -12.38
N GLY A 86 7.93 -5.33 -13.47
CA GLY A 86 8.23 -5.81 -14.82
C GLY A 86 7.58 -7.15 -15.20
N THR A 87 6.86 -7.82 -14.29
CA THR A 87 6.22 -9.13 -14.53
C THR A 87 4.75 -9.14 -14.11
N ALA A 88 3.97 -10.09 -14.62
CA ALA A 88 2.62 -10.32 -14.10
C ALA A 88 2.66 -10.76 -12.63
N PRO A 89 1.59 -10.47 -11.82
CA PRO A 89 1.50 -10.96 -10.46
C PRO A 89 1.65 -12.49 -10.39
N GLY A 90 2.67 -12.98 -9.68
CA GLY A 90 3.00 -14.40 -9.61
C GLY A 90 4.23 -14.67 -8.76
N VAL A 91 4.90 -15.78 -8.97
CA VAL A 91 6.06 -16.21 -8.16
C VAL A 91 7.17 -15.17 -8.15
N VAL A 92 7.54 -14.64 -9.32
CA VAL A 92 8.63 -13.66 -9.46
C VAL A 92 8.29 -12.33 -8.78
N SER A 93 7.07 -11.80 -9.01
CA SER A 93 6.66 -10.54 -8.37
C SER A 93 6.54 -10.70 -6.85
N LYS A 94 6.01 -11.84 -6.36
CA LYS A 94 5.91 -12.12 -4.90
C LYS A 94 7.26 -12.16 -4.21
N ALA A 95 8.28 -12.73 -4.85
CA ALA A 95 9.64 -12.76 -4.30
C ALA A 95 10.20 -11.35 -4.06
N ASN A 96 9.79 -10.36 -4.86
CA ASN A 96 10.24 -8.98 -4.79
C ASN A 96 9.24 -8.02 -4.10
N THR A 97 8.10 -8.54 -3.61
CA THR A 97 7.04 -7.75 -2.98
C THR A 97 6.88 -8.14 -1.51
N ALA A 98 6.90 -7.16 -0.63
CA ALA A 98 6.54 -7.30 0.78
C ALA A 98 5.10 -6.77 0.96
N PHE A 99 4.19 -7.63 1.39
CA PHE A 99 2.78 -7.28 1.56
C PHE A 99 2.34 -7.41 3.01
N LEU A 100 1.85 -6.31 3.59
CA LEU A 100 1.20 -6.28 4.89
C LEU A 100 -0.32 -6.16 4.67
N PRO A 101 -1.11 -7.20 4.92
CA PRO A 101 -2.57 -7.11 4.87
C PRO A 101 -3.14 -6.43 6.12
N ASP A 102 -4.37 -5.95 6.01
CA ASP A 102 -5.17 -5.36 7.10
C ASP A 102 -5.53 -6.34 8.23
N THR A 103 -5.41 -7.64 7.96
CA THR A 103 -5.74 -8.71 8.90
C THR A 103 -4.51 -9.53 9.25
N THR A 104 -4.51 -10.07 10.48
CA THR A 104 -3.44 -10.97 10.93
C THR A 104 -3.45 -12.28 10.15
N TYR A 105 -2.31 -12.65 9.56
CA TYR A 105 -2.09 -13.90 8.82
C TYR A 105 -1.14 -14.86 9.55
N LEU A 106 -0.57 -14.43 10.67
CA LEU A 106 0.38 -15.24 11.43
C LEU A 106 -0.34 -16.36 12.20
N SER A 107 0.32 -17.52 12.28
CA SER A 107 -0.19 -18.61 13.09
C SER A 107 -0.30 -18.19 14.56
N GLU A 108 -1.46 -18.43 15.16
CA GLU A 108 -1.73 -18.15 16.57
C GLU A 108 -0.75 -18.88 17.53
N TYR A 109 -0.21 -20.01 17.08
CA TYR A 109 0.69 -20.87 17.88
C TYR A 109 2.14 -20.42 17.82
N PHE A 110 2.51 -19.60 16.84
CA PHE A 110 3.87 -19.06 16.74
C PHE A 110 4.18 -18.12 17.91
N ARG A 111 5.44 -18.15 18.35
CA ARG A 111 6.03 -17.06 19.10
C ARG A 111 6.59 -16.02 18.14
N THR A 112 6.90 -14.83 18.62
CA THR A 112 7.55 -13.81 17.77
C THR A 112 8.81 -14.35 17.10
N ILE A 113 9.65 -15.07 17.86
CA ILE A 113 10.88 -15.64 17.31
C ILE A 113 10.61 -16.73 16.26
N ASP A 114 9.57 -17.57 16.43
CA ASP A 114 9.22 -18.61 15.48
C ASP A 114 8.76 -18.00 14.13
N ALA A 115 8.05 -16.84 14.21
CA ALA A 115 7.66 -16.11 13.01
C ALA A 115 8.86 -15.48 12.29
N ILE A 116 9.84 -14.95 13.04
CA ILE A 116 11.10 -14.42 12.49
C ILE A 116 11.90 -15.54 11.82
N ASP A 117 12.04 -16.70 12.46
CA ASP A 117 12.76 -17.84 11.89
C ASP A 117 12.07 -18.34 10.63
N TYR A 118 10.74 -18.44 10.63
CA TYR A 118 9.97 -18.83 9.46
C TYR A 118 10.18 -17.87 8.28
N PHE A 119 10.19 -16.54 8.52
CA PHE A 119 10.45 -15.56 7.46
C PHE A 119 11.89 -15.64 6.96
N ASN A 120 12.86 -15.83 7.84
CA ASN A 120 14.26 -16.00 7.49
C ASN A 120 14.52 -17.24 6.61
N ASP A 121 13.80 -18.32 6.86
CA ASP A 121 13.92 -19.55 6.07
C ASP A 121 13.21 -19.44 4.71
N PHE A 122 12.14 -18.62 4.65
CA PHE A 122 11.30 -18.53 3.46
C PHE A 122 11.72 -17.43 2.48
N PHE A 123 12.21 -16.27 2.98
CA PHE A 123 12.56 -15.12 2.16
C PHE A 123 14.06 -14.87 2.17
N MET A 124 14.69 -14.99 0.99
CA MET A 124 16.13 -14.76 0.82
C MET A 124 16.57 -13.33 1.10
N ASP A 125 15.66 -12.36 1.00
CA ASP A 125 15.85 -10.93 1.24
C ASP A 125 15.49 -10.49 2.66
N PHE A 126 15.27 -11.45 3.57
CA PHE A 126 14.92 -11.16 4.96
C PHE A 126 16.18 -10.94 5.82
N ASP A 127 16.18 -9.85 6.58
CA ASP A 127 17.24 -9.53 7.55
C ASP A 127 16.78 -9.85 8.97
N LYS A 128 17.23 -11.01 9.48
CA LYS A 128 16.90 -11.48 10.82
C LYS A 128 17.43 -10.54 11.92
N ASN A 129 18.60 -9.91 11.72
CA ASN A 129 19.16 -9.00 12.72
C ASN A 129 18.29 -7.75 12.84
N LYS A 130 17.88 -7.18 11.72
CA LYS A 130 16.94 -6.06 11.67
C LYS A 130 15.60 -6.40 12.34
N ALA A 131 15.08 -7.62 12.14
CA ALA A 131 13.87 -8.08 12.81
C ALA A 131 14.04 -8.13 14.35
N LEU A 132 15.16 -8.62 14.83
CA LEU A 132 15.47 -8.67 16.27
C LEU A 132 15.65 -7.26 16.87
N GLU A 133 16.24 -6.32 16.13
CA GLU A 133 16.30 -4.91 16.54
C GLU A 133 14.90 -4.31 16.71
N PHE A 134 13.97 -4.61 15.78
CA PHE A 134 12.58 -4.16 15.89
C PHE A 134 11.85 -4.80 17.07
N VAL A 135 12.10 -6.07 17.41
CA VAL A 135 11.56 -6.71 18.61
C VAL A 135 11.92 -5.91 19.85
N GLN A 136 13.20 -5.49 19.97
CA GLN A 136 13.66 -4.65 21.08
C GLN A 136 13.02 -3.26 21.06
N ARG A 137 13.02 -2.60 19.90
CA ARG A 137 12.47 -1.25 19.71
C ARG A 137 10.98 -1.16 20.01
N PHE A 138 10.22 -2.21 19.70
CA PHE A 138 8.78 -2.31 20.00
C PHE A 138 8.48 -2.84 21.39
N ASN A 139 9.51 -3.17 22.16
CA ASN A 139 9.39 -3.79 23.49
C ASN A 139 8.50 -5.05 23.47
N LEU A 140 8.73 -5.93 22.49
CA LEU A 140 8.04 -7.20 22.33
C LEU A 140 8.83 -8.32 23.01
N ASP A 141 8.14 -9.27 23.65
CA ASP A 141 8.76 -10.50 24.13
C ASP A 141 8.90 -11.50 22.95
N PRO A 142 10.15 -11.88 22.57
CA PRO A 142 10.38 -12.83 21.48
C PRO A 142 9.78 -14.23 21.75
N LYS A 143 9.52 -14.57 23.01
CA LYS A 143 8.96 -15.88 23.42
C LYS A 143 7.45 -15.86 23.59
N GLN A 144 6.80 -14.70 23.54
CA GLN A 144 5.36 -14.57 23.67
C GLN A 144 4.65 -15.15 22.43
N LYS A 145 3.59 -15.94 22.65
CA LYS A 145 2.76 -16.52 21.60
C LYS A 145 1.83 -15.44 20.99
N ILE A 146 1.68 -15.44 19.67
CA ILE A 146 0.84 -14.48 18.92
C ILE A 146 -0.57 -14.43 19.49
N LYS A 147 -1.20 -15.58 19.81
CA LYS A 147 -2.56 -15.64 20.38
C LYS A 147 -2.75 -14.93 21.72
N THR A 148 -1.66 -14.71 22.48
CA THR A 148 -1.71 -14.04 23.79
C THR A 148 -1.40 -12.54 23.69
N MET A 149 -1.12 -12.04 22.50
CA MET A 149 -0.81 -10.65 22.24
C MET A 149 -2.09 -9.83 22.04
N SER A 150 -2.04 -8.56 22.43
CA SER A 150 -3.05 -7.60 22.00
C SER A 150 -3.02 -7.41 20.48
N LYS A 151 -4.11 -6.92 19.90
CA LYS A 151 -4.17 -6.64 18.45
C LYS A 151 -3.00 -5.75 17.99
N GLY A 152 -2.72 -4.64 18.71
CA GLY A 152 -1.62 -3.75 18.37
C GLY A 152 -0.23 -4.41 18.49
N MET A 153 -0.05 -5.38 19.37
CA MET A 153 1.22 -6.17 19.44
C MET A 153 1.34 -7.09 18.23
N GLN A 154 0.25 -7.75 17.81
CA GLN A 154 0.23 -8.59 16.61
C GLN A 154 0.52 -7.78 15.35
N GLU A 155 -0.05 -6.58 15.22
CA GLU A 155 0.22 -5.65 14.12
C GLU A 155 1.71 -5.23 14.08
N LYS A 156 2.31 -4.94 15.23
CA LYS A 156 3.75 -4.65 15.33
C LYS A 156 4.60 -5.84 14.90
N VAL A 157 4.23 -7.08 15.29
CA VAL A 157 4.94 -8.29 14.83
C VAL A 157 4.84 -8.44 13.31
N GLN A 158 3.67 -8.27 12.72
CA GLN A 158 3.52 -8.34 11.27
C GLN A 158 4.34 -7.27 10.55
N LEU A 159 4.29 -6.03 11.06
CA LEU A 159 5.01 -4.91 10.47
C LEU A 159 6.53 -5.12 10.53
N LEU A 160 7.08 -5.56 11.67
CA LEU A 160 8.51 -5.85 11.77
C LEU A 160 8.98 -6.91 10.77
N LEU A 161 8.17 -7.96 10.54
CA LEU A 161 8.48 -9.01 9.57
C LEU A 161 8.55 -8.45 8.14
N ILE A 162 7.57 -7.63 7.76
CA ILE A 162 7.51 -7.02 6.43
C ILE A 162 8.63 -6.00 6.23
N MET A 163 8.91 -5.16 7.23
CA MET A 163 9.95 -4.13 7.14
C MET A 163 11.38 -4.67 7.28
N SER A 164 11.53 -5.93 7.68
CA SER A 164 12.82 -6.64 7.72
C SER A 164 13.17 -7.33 6.39
N ARG A 165 12.33 -7.22 5.37
CA ARG A 165 12.65 -7.64 4.01
C ARG A 165 13.34 -6.49 3.24
N ALA A 166 14.21 -6.84 2.29
CA ALA A 166 14.80 -5.89 1.33
C ALA A 166 14.04 -5.96 -0.02
N ALA A 167 12.71 -5.83 0.04
CA ALA A 167 11.84 -5.94 -1.11
C ALA A 167 11.95 -4.73 -2.05
N LYS A 168 11.64 -4.90 -3.35
CA LYS A 168 11.57 -3.81 -4.34
C LYS A 168 10.26 -3.05 -4.26
N LEU A 169 9.20 -3.69 -3.78
CA LEU A 169 7.87 -3.12 -3.61
C LEU A 169 7.31 -3.48 -2.24
N TYR A 170 6.86 -2.48 -1.49
CA TYR A 170 6.10 -2.66 -0.26
C TYR A 170 4.66 -2.25 -0.50
N LEU A 171 3.73 -3.12 -0.16
CA LEU A 171 2.29 -2.89 -0.20
C LEU A 171 1.77 -2.99 1.23
N LEU A 172 1.37 -1.87 1.84
CA LEU A 172 0.92 -1.84 3.22
C LEU A 172 -0.57 -1.44 3.25
N ASP A 173 -1.41 -2.35 3.74
CA ASP A 173 -2.85 -2.15 3.82
C ASP A 173 -3.24 -1.67 5.22
N GLU A 174 -3.62 -0.39 5.35
CA GLU A 174 -4.03 0.29 6.59
C GLU A 174 -3.05 0.03 7.78
N PRO A 175 -1.73 0.22 7.61
CA PRO A 175 -0.74 -0.18 8.63
C PRO A 175 -0.84 0.59 9.95
N LEU A 176 -1.65 1.64 10.01
CA LEU A 176 -1.89 2.47 11.19
C LEU A 176 -3.31 2.32 11.75
N GLY A 177 -4.17 1.48 11.14
CA GLY A 177 -5.60 1.41 11.44
C GLY A 177 -5.94 0.94 12.85
N GLY A 178 -5.14 0.06 13.43
CA GLY A 178 -5.32 -0.46 14.79
C GLY A 178 -4.38 0.14 15.83
N VAL A 179 -3.61 1.16 15.46
CA VAL A 179 -2.56 1.74 16.28
C VAL A 179 -3.11 2.92 17.10
N ASP A 180 -2.73 2.97 18.38
CA ASP A 180 -2.97 4.12 19.24
C ASP A 180 -2.42 5.40 18.58
N PRO A 181 -3.19 6.51 18.55
CA PRO A 181 -2.74 7.79 17.99
C PRO A 181 -1.36 8.24 18.45
N ALA A 182 -1.02 8.05 19.73
CA ALA A 182 0.30 8.40 20.28
C ALA A 182 1.46 7.54 19.72
N ALA A 183 1.17 6.33 19.23
CA ALA A 183 2.16 5.42 18.66
C ALA A 183 2.27 5.52 17.13
N ARG A 184 1.32 6.17 16.44
CA ARG A 184 1.26 6.24 14.96
C ARG A 184 2.50 6.89 14.36
N GLU A 185 2.94 8.01 14.91
CA GLU A 185 4.13 8.73 14.45
C GLU A 185 5.39 7.85 14.52
N ASN A 186 5.56 7.10 15.61
CA ASN A 186 6.70 6.19 15.78
C ASN A 186 6.68 5.06 14.74
N ILE A 187 5.50 4.50 14.44
CA ILE A 187 5.35 3.45 13.43
C ILE A 187 5.59 4.03 12.02
N LEU A 188 5.04 5.21 11.73
CA LEU A 188 5.27 5.87 10.45
C LEU A 188 6.76 6.16 10.23
N ASN A 189 7.43 6.74 11.22
CA ASN A 189 8.88 6.98 11.18
C ASN A 189 9.67 5.68 10.98
N MET A 190 9.23 4.58 11.59
CA MET A 190 9.84 3.28 11.38
C MET A 190 9.65 2.79 9.94
N ILE A 191 8.44 2.90 9.37
CA ILE A 191 8.18 2.53 7.97
C ILE A 191 9.07 3.37 7.04
N MET A 192 9.04 4.71 7.19
CA MET A 192 9.74 5.64 6.31
C MET A 192 11.28 5.53 6.39
N SER A 193 11.82 5.13 7.54
CA SER A 193 13.27 4.98 7.73
C SER A 193 13.81 3.60 7.38
N ASN A 194 12.95 2.61 7.13
CA ASN A 194 13.37 1.21 7.07
C ASN A 194 12.96 0.44 5.81
N TYR A 195 12.20 1.02 4.88
CA TYR A 195 12.02 0.39 3.59
C TYR A 195 13.33 0.47 2.77
N ALA A 196 13.55 -0.50 1.89
CA ALA A 196 14.81 -0.58 1.15
C ALA A 196 14.99 0.64 0.23
N GLU A 197 16.22 1.14 0.14
CA GLU A 197 16.57 2.27 -0.72
C GLU A 197 16.15 1.99 -2.17
N LYS A 198 15.58 3.00 -2.84
CA LYS A 198 15.06 2.93 -4.22
C LYS A 198 13.86 2.00 -4.43
N SER A 199 13.32 1.37 -3.37
CA SER A 199 12.09 0.61 -3.49
C SER A 199 10.87 1.53 -3.55
N THR A 200 9.76 0.97 -4.04
CA THR A 200 8.46 1.66 -4.05
C THR A 200 7.66 1.23 -2.83
N LEU A 201 7.04 2.20 -2.16
CA LEU A 201 6.16 1.97 -1.03
C LEU A 201 4.74 2.44 -1.40
N VAL A 202 3.77 1.54 -1.37
CA VAL A 202 2.33 1.87 -1.49
C VAL A 202 1.67 1.64 -0.14
N LEU A 203 1.11 2.69 0.44
CA LEU A 203 0.45 2.67 1.72
C LEU A 203 -1.01 3.04 1.55
N SER A 204 -1.93 2.12 1.86
CA SER A 204 -3.34 2.43 1.87
C SER A 204 -3.74 3.10 3.17
N THR A 205 -4.56 4.13 3.08
CA THR A 205 -5.12 4.80 4.25
C THR A 205 -6.37 5.60 3.91
N HIS A 206 -7.21 5.81 4.91
CA HIS A 206 -8.30 6.80 4.89
C HIS A 206 -7.90 8.09 5.64
N MET A 207 -6.75 8.11 6.32
CA MET A 207 -6.22 9.25 7.09
C MET A 207 -5.26 10.06 6.22
N VAL A 208 -5.78 11.05 5.50
CA VAL A 208 -5.00 11.83 4.52
C VAL A 208 -4.04 12.80 5.21
N ASN A 209 -4.53 13.54 6.24
CA ASN A 209 -3.81 14.64 6.87
C ASN A 209 -2.50 14.22 7.54
N ASP A 210 -2.50 13.08 8.21
CA ASP A 210 -1.34 12.62 9.00
C ASP A 210 -0.15 12.21 8.10
N LEU A 211 -0.42 11.95 6.80
CA LEU A 211 0.53 11.29 5.91
C LEU A 211 0.89 12.09 4.66
N GLU A 212 0.21 13.21 4.38
CA GLU A 212 0.41 14.00 3.16
C GLU A 212 1.88 14.38 2.93
N ALA A 213 2.58 14.79 4.00
CA ALA A 213 3.99 15.21 3.92
C ALA A 213 4.94 14.07 3.51
N SER A 214 4.53 12.81 3.72
CA SER A 214 5.33 11.62 3.44
C SER A 214 5.17 11.11 2.01
N PHE A 215 4.13 11.51 1.29
CA PHE A 215 3.84 11.01 -0.03
C PHE A 215 4.54 11.81 -1.14
N ASN A 216 5.06 11.09 -2.15
CA ASN A 216 5.52 11.67 -3.41
C ASN A 216 4.44 11.60 -4.49
N HIS A 217 3.57 10.59 -4.41
CA HIS A 217 2.55 10.29 -5.39
C HIS A 217 1.26 9.85 -4.70
N VAL A 218 0.11 10.09 -5.31
CA VAL A 218 -1.19 9.71 -4.78
C VAL A 218 -2.04 9.03 -5.83
N LEU A 219 -2.73 7.98 -5.40
CA LEU A 219 -3.75 7.26 -6.14
C LEU A 219 -5.03 7.28 -5.31
N ILE A 220 -6.06 8.01 -5.75
CA ILE A 220 -7.34 8.08 -5.06
C ILE A 220 -8.33 7.15 -5.73
N LEU A 221 -8.88 6.21 -4.96
CA LEU A 221 -9.96 5.31 -5.36
C LEU A 221 -11.29 5.77 -4.78
N GLY A 222 -12.33 5.76 -5.62
CA GLY A 222 -13.71 5.96 -5.21
C GLY A 222 -14.64 5.09 -6.06
N HIS A 223 -15.64 4.44 -5.45
CA HIS A 223 -16.61 3.58 -6.14
C HIS A 223 -15.96 2.53 -7.07
N GLY A 224 -14.83 1.97 -6.64
CA GLY A 224 -14.09 0.97 -7.41
C GLY A 224 -13.37 1.50 -8.66
N ARG A 225 -13.20 2.81 -8.79
CA ARG A 225 -12.52 3.47 -9.91
C ARG A 225 -11.37 4.35 -9.46
N VAL A 226 -10.42 4.60 -10.33
CA VAL A 226 -9.39 5.63 -10.12
C VAL A 226 -9.99 7.00 -10.37
N LEU A 227 -9.97 7.86 -9.37
CA LEU A 227 -10.42 9.25 -9.45
C LEU A 227 -9.25 10.21 -9.69
N VAL A 228 -8.11 9.93 -9.03
CA VAL A 228 -6.87 10.72 -9.16
C VAL A 228 -5.68 9.78 -9.20
N ASN A 229 -4.73 10.06 -10.08
CA ASN A 229 -3.40 9.44 -10.13
C ASN A 229 -2.38 10.50 -10.52
N THR A 230 -1.67 11.07 -9.54
CA THR A 230 -0.79 12.21 -9.78
C THR A 230 0.32 12.33 -8.72
N SER A 231 1.34 13.13 -8.99
CA SER A 231 2.34 13.50 -7.98
C SER A 231 1.76 14.47 -6.95
N VAL A 232 2.22 14.40 -5.69
CA VAL A 232 1.85 15.37 -4.65
C VAL A 232 2.28 16.79 -5.04
N ASP A 233 3.39 16.94 -5.77
CA ASP A 233 3.83 18.25 -6.28
C ASP A 233 2.81 18.88 -7.24
N ASN A 234 2.14 18.08 -8.07
CA ASN A 234 1.08 18.57 -8.95
C ASN A 234 -0.15 19.03 -8.13
N VAL A 235 -0.49 18.31 -7.07
CA VAL A 235 -1.54 18.73 -6.13
C VAL A 235 -1.18 20.10 -5.52
N ARG A 236 0.03 20.25 -4.98
CA ARG A 236 0.51 21.52 -4.40
C ARG A 236 0.52 22.68 -5.41
N LYS A 237 0.92 22.42 -6.66
CA LYS A 237 0.89 23.42 -7.74
C LYS A 237 -0.53 23.91 -8.07
N SER A 238 -1.56 23.14 -7.81
CA SER A 238 -2.96 23.56 -7.97
C SER A 238 -3.43 24.51 -6.86
N GLY A 239 -2.60 24.76 -5.85
CA GLY A 239 -2.94 25.61 -4.69
C GLY A 239 -3.83 24.91 -3.66
N LYS A 240 -4.06 23.61 -3.78
CA LYS A 240 -4.89 22.80 -2.89
C LYS A 240 -4.03 21.88 -2.03
N SER A 241 -4.51 21.56 -0.83
CA SER A 241 -4.00 20.44 -0.03
C SER A 241 -4.51 19.11 -0.59
N LEU A 242 -3.85 18.02 -0.23
CA LEU A 242 -4.31 16.69 -0.62
C LEU A 242 -5.68 16.36 -0.01
N GLU A 243 -5.95 16.85 1.20
CA GLU A 243 -7.25 16.70 1.85
C GLU A 243 -8.37 17.41 1.07
N GLU A 244 -8.12 18.64 0.60
CA GLU A 244 -9.10 19.38 -0.22
C GLU A 244 -9.40 18.64 -1.52
N VAL A 245 -8.36 18.14 -2.22
CA VAL A 245 -8.55 17.33 -3.43
C VAL A 245 -9.32 16.06 -3.11
N PHE A 246 -8.97 15.36 -2.02
CA PHE A 246 -9.66 14.15 -1.60
C PHE A 246 -11.15 14.40 -1.36
N LYS A 247 -11.50 15.43 -0.58
CA LYS A 247 -12.90 15.83 -0.31
C LYS A 247 -13.65 16.20 -1.59
N GLU A 248 -13.00 16.90 -2.51
CA GLU A 248 -13.61 17.33 -3.77
C GLU A 248 -13.97 16.15 -4.68
N VAL A 249 -13.06 15.15 -4.80
CA VAL A 249 -13.26 14.03 -5.74
C VAL A 249 -14.11 12.90 -5.16
N ILE A 250 -14.14 12.74 -3.84
CA ILE A 250 -14.99 11.75 -3.18
C ILE A 250 -16.44 12.26 -3.05
N GLY A 251 -16.64 13.59 -2.95
CA GLY A 251 -17.95 14.23 -2.79
C GLY A 251 -18.55 14.04 -1.41
N ASN A 252 -19.72 14.70 -1.19
CA ASN A 252 -20.46 14.62 0.07
C ASN A 252 -21.26 13.30 0.23
N ASP A 253 -21.25 12.43 -0.77
CA ASP A 253 -22.04 11.17 -0.79
C ASP A 253 -21.36 10.05 0.00
N TRP A 254 -20.18 10.30 0.57
CA TRP A 254 -19.46 9.35 1.38
C TRP A 254 -19.36 9.84 2.82
N GLU A 255 -20.46 9.71 3.56
CA GLU A 255 -20.43 9.90 5.01
C GLU A 255 -19.53 8.82 5.63
N VAL A 256 -18.62 9.27 6.48
CA VAL A 256 -17.74 8.40 7.26
C VAL A 256 -18.58 7.81 8.38
N ASP A 257 -18.97 6.54 8.28
CA ASP A 257 -19.45 5.75 9.41
C ASP A 257 -18.30 5.42 10.37
#